data_ec5702d72b315fbbddf77f29bcd76ce9
#
_entry.id   ec5702d72b315fbbddf77f29bcd76ce9
#
_cell.length_a   1.000
_cell.length_b   1.000
_cell.length_c   1.000
_cell.angle_alpha   90.00
_cell.angle_beta   90.00
_cell.angle_gamma   90.00
#
_symmetry.space_group_name_H-M   'P 1'
#
loop_
_entity.id
_entity.type
_entity.pdbx_description
1 polymer ?
#
loop_
_entity_poly.entity_id
_entity_poly.type
_entity_poly.pdbx_seq_one_letter_code
_entity_poly.pdbx_strand_id
1 'polypeptide(L)'
;MKTRIIIVGALISGLAGMAPAGVTCNAPPLICKAAANQDRSLYVRDHSRYQQKIRIERYKLKNDDSEKTEEVRETTAEVEPGSKPDKTGEYPVVVRVLSDTDKNGNPKRTVDESEKTFLSFGGVMDLAFFPLLPEKIEYYDFKEAPAERKGEKWYRFSPKSDATQVPLASGIVELDPDTGEVLTIKIDGLHNLDKIDKLAHKVRSFQATIDYSQFEGALRMPTLAAGNGISEVPKFTGNFRFRFQEGKYVLVSKIQ
;
A
#
# COMPACT_ATOMS: atom_id res chain seq x y z
N MET A 1 -4.71 -3.42 -43.12
CA MET A 1 -5.55 -3.03 -41.98
C MET A 1 -4.90 -1.85 -41.31
N LYS A 2 -5.54 -0.67 -41.33
CA LYS A 2 -5.00 0.57 -40.72
C LYS A 2 -5.55 0.69 -39.32
N THR A 3 -4.71 0.48 -38.32
CA THR A 3 -5.06 0.69 -36.91
C THR A 3 -5.12 2.19 -36.64
N ARG A 4 -6.30 2.72 -36.43
CA ARG A 4 -6.50 4.11 -35.96
C ARG A 4 -6.29 4.15 -34.44
N ILE A 5 -5.24 4.81 -34.01
CA ILE A 5 -5.03 5.20 -32.61
C ILE A 5 -5.96 6.39 -32.37
N ILE A 6 -7.02 6.20 -31.60
CA ILE A 6 -7.86 7.28 -31.09
C ILE A 6 -7.24 7.70 -29.75
N ILE A 7 -6.57 8.84 -29.76
CA ILE A 7 -6.17 9.53 -28.53
C ILE A 7 -7.45 10.22 -28.01
N VAL A 8 -8.09 9.59 -27.03
CA VAL A 8 -9.16 10.25 -26.27
C VAL A 8 -8.49 11.05 -25.17
N GLY A 9 -8.21 12.30 -25.45
CA GLY A 9 -7.89 13.27 -24.43
C GLY A 9 -9.14 13.54 -23.58
N ALA A 10 -9.30 12.83 -22.48
CA ALA A 10 -10.30 13.15 -21.49
C ALA A 10 -9.83 14.39 -20.73
N LEU A 11 -10.44 15.52 -21.04
CA LEU A 11 -10.43 16.71 -20.21
C LEU A 11 -11.08 16.35 -18.86
N ILE A 12 -10.24 16.07 -17.87
CA ILE A 12 -10.67 16.03 -16.46
C ILE A 12 -10.79 17.49 -16.01
N SER A 13 -11.82 18.17 -16.53
CA SER A 13 -12.23 19.48 -16.04
C SER A 13 -13.17 19.25 -14.86
N GLY A 14 -12.70 19.51 -13.66
CA GLY A 14 -13.53 19.83 -12.51
C GLY A 14 -14.27 18.67 -11.84
N LEU A 15 -13.56 17.65 -11.37
CA LEU A 15 -13.98 17.00 -10.14
C LEU A 15 -13.49 17.87 -8.98
N ALA A 16 -14.17 19.00 -8.76
CA ALA A 16 -14.24 19.60 -7.44
C ALA A 16 -14.87 18.52 -6.56
N GLY A 17 -14.03 17.80 -5.83
CA GLY A 17 -14.45 16.74 -4.97
C GLY A 17 -15.55 17.25 -4.05
N MET A 18 -16.74 16.70 -4.19
CA MET A 18 -17.71 16.71 -3.11
C MET A 18 -17.07 15.87 -2.00
N ALA A 19 -16.35 16.54 -1.10
CA ALA A 19 -16.03 15.95 0.18
C ALA A 19 -17.38 15.47 0.76
N PRO A 20 -17.47 14.24 1.25
CA PRO A 20 -18.68 13.80 1.92
C PRO A 20 -18.94 14.80 3.04
N ALA A 21 -20.10 15.43 2.99
CA ALA A 21 -20.50 16.43 3.97
C ALA A 21 -20.49 15.77 5.35
N GLY A 22 -19.55 16.17 6.22
CA GLY A 22 -19.71 15.93 7.65
C GLY A 22 -18.56 15.37 8.46
N VAL A 23 -17.45 14.88 7.91
CA VAL A 23 -16.33 14.49 8.76
C VAL A 23 -15.42 15.71 8.97
N THR A 24 -15.58 16.36 10.13
CA THR A 24 -14.63 17.40 10.56
C THR A 24 -13.30 16.72 10.88
N CYS A 25 -12.29 16.94 10.06
CA CYS A 25 -10.95 16.44 10.31
C CYS A 25 -10.31 17.24 11.45
N ASN A 26 -10.05 16.60 12.59
CA ASN A 26 -9.47 17.20 13.78
C ASN A 26 -7.92 17.06 13.85
N ALA A 27 -7.28 16.73 12.75
CA ALA A 27 -5.82 16.65 12.62
C ALA A 27 -5.22 17.98 12.13
N PRO A 28 -3.89 18.13 12.12
CA PRO A 28 -3.26 19.28 11.47
C PRO A 28 -3.75 19.49 10.04
N PRO A 29 -3.94 20.73 9.55
CA PRO A 29 -4.56 21.00 8.25
C PRO A 29 -3.88 20.27 7.08
N LEU A 30 -2.55 20.14 7.12
CA LEU A 30 -1.80 19.43 6.08
C LEU A 30 -2.07 17.93 6.12
N ILE A 31 -2.26 17.34 7.28
CA ILE A 31 -2.67 15.93 7.44
C ILE A 31 -4.09 15.72 6.89
N CYS A 32 -5.00 16.65 7.12
CA CYS A 32 -6.35 16.56 6.54
C CYS A 32 -6.32 16.60 5.00
N LYS A 33 -5.46 17.43 4.41
CA LYS A 33 -5.23 17.39 2.97
C LYS A 33 -4.64 16.07 2.51
N ALA A 34 -3.65 15.55 3.24
CA ALA A 34 -3.02 14.26 2.94
C ALA A 34 -4.04 13.11 2.99
N ALA A 35 -4.95 13.11 3.96
CA ALA A 35 -6.01 12.12 4.07
C ALA A 35 -6.93 12.13 2.85
N ALA A 36 -7.40 13.30 2.43
CA ALA A 36 -8.22 13.44 1.24
C ALA A 36 -7.48 13.02 -0.05
N ASN A 37 -6.17 13.30 -0.12
CA ASN A 37 -5.33 12.87 -1.24
C ASN A 37 -5.15 11.35 -1.26
N GLN A 38 -4.89 10.72 -0.11
CA GLN A 38 -4.78 9.25 -0.01
C GLN A 38 -6.09 8.53 -0.36
N ASP A 39 -7.22 9.07 0.06
CA ASP A 39 -8.54 8.55 -0.32
C ASP A 39 -8.73 8.56 -1.84
N ARG A 40 -8.41 9.68 -2.49
CA ARG A 40 -8.44 9.76 -3.96
C ARG A 40 -7.47 8.80 -4.64
N SER A 41 -6.27 8.63 -4.08
CA SER A 41 -5.28 7.69 -4.60
C SER A 41 -5.75 6.24 -4.49
N LEU A 42 -6.32 5.87 -3.34
CA LEU A 42 -6.92 4.56 -3.12
C LEU A 42 -8.08 4.33 -4.09
N TYR A 43 -8.99 5.31 -4.23
CA TYR A 43 -10.10 5.24 -5.18
C TYR A 43 -9.61 4.98 -6.62
N VAL A 44 -8.61 5.73 -7.10
CA VAL A 44 -8.05 5.52 -8.44
C VAL A 44 -7.38 4.16 -8.56
N ARG A 45 -6.66 3.70 -7.53
CA ARG A 45 -6.02 2.39 -7.51
C ARG A 45 -7.06 1.27 -7.62
N ASP A 46 -8.12 1.33 -6.82
CA ASP A 46 -9.18 0.32 -6.81
C ASP A 46 -10.00 0.28 -8.10
N HIS A 47 -9.96 1.38 -8.88
CA HIS A 47 -10.62 1.48 -10.19
C HIS A 47 -9.66 1.33 -11.37
N SER A 48 -8.43 0.89 -11.11
CA SER A 48 -7.40 0.71 -12.14
C SER A 48 -6.99 -0.74 -12.27
N ARG A 49 -6.57 -1.12 -13.47
CA ARG A 49 -5.72 -2.28 -13.68
C ARG A 49 -4.26 -1.84 -13.56
N TYR A 50 -3.46 -2.59 -12.82
CA TYR A 50 -2.06 -2.28 -12.60
C TYR A 50 -1.23 -3.56 -12.42
N GLN A 51 0.10 -3.42 -12.49
CA GLN A 51 1.02 -4.52 -12.24
C GLN A 51 1.73 -4.33 -10.91
N GLN A 52 1.88 -5.44 -10.20
CA GLN A 52 2.67 -5.52 -8.98
C GLN A 52 3.80 -6.53 -9.14
N LYS A 53 4.98 -6.17 -8.66
CA LYS A 53 6.11 -7.08 -8.53
C LYS A 53 6.55 -7.10 -7.06
N ILE A 54 6.54 -8.29 -6.47
CA ILE A 54 6.95 -8.49 -5.08
C ILE A 54 8.16 -9.42 -5.08
N ARG A 55 9.25 -9.00 -4.44
CA ARG A 55 10.37 -9.85 -4.09
C ARG A 55 10.42 -9.98 -2.57
N ILE A 56 10.40 -11.21 -2.08
CA ILE A 56 10.52 -11.53 -0.66
C ILE A 56 11.74 -12.43 -0.47
N GLU A 57 12.57 -12.09 0.50
CA GLU A 57 13.72 -12.88 0.93
C GLU A 57 13.55 -13.26 2.38
N ARG A 58 13.58 -14.56 2.67
CA ARG A 58 13.62 -15.07 4.04
C ARG A 58 15.06 -15.40 4.39
N TYR A 59 15.50 -14.99 5.58
CA TYR A 59 16.86 -15.18 6.04
C TYR A 59 16.96 -15.56 7.52
N LYS A 60 18.05 -16.15 7.91
CA LYS A 60 18.43 -16.41 9.30
C LYS A 60 19.69 -15.65 9.65
N LEU A 61 19.75 -15.15 10.89
CA LEU A 61 20.99 -14.67 11.48
C LEU A 61 21.81 -15.87 11.96
N LYS A 62 23.10 -15.88 11.68
CA LYS A 62 24.06 -16.82 12.23
C LYS A 62 24.60 -16.30 13.57
N ASN A 63 25.40 -17.15 14.26
CA ASN A 63 26.00 -16.79 15.55
C ASN A 63 26.97 -15.60 15.50
N ASP A 64 27.46 -15.25 14.31
CA ASP A 64 28.34 -14.11 14.02
C ASP A 64 27.56 -12.89 13.48
N ASP A 65 26.24 -12.86 13.68
CA ASP A 65 25.31 -11.86 13.15
C ASP A 65 25.27 -11.74 11.62
N SER A 66 25.99 -12.60 10.89
CA SER A 66 25.89 -12.65 9.43
C SER A 66 24.56 -13.27 8.99
N GLU A 67 24.03 -12.77 7.87
CA GLU A 67 22.78 -13.27 7.30
C GLU A 67 23.01 -14.48 6.38
N LYS A 68 22.13 -15.48 6.49
CA LYS A 68 22.01 -16.56 5.53
C LYS A 68 20.63 -16.53 4.89
N THR A 69 20.57 -16.19 3.62
CA THR A 69 19.33 -16.27 2.84
C THR A 69 18.91 -17.74 2.69
N GLU A 70 17.68 -18.04 3.14
CA GLU A 70 17.08 -19.38 3.05
C GLU A 70 16.21 -19.52 1.80
N GLU A 71 15.44 -18.48 1.50
CA GLU A 71 14.49 -18.49 0.39
C GLU A 71 14.40 -17.11 -0.26
N VAL A 72 14.32 -17.10 -1.56
CA VAL A 72 13.98 -15.90 -2.36
C VAL A 72 12.81 -16.26 -3.24
N ARG A 73 11.84 -15.36 -3.28
CA ARG A 73 10.68 -15.47 -4.15
C ARG A 73 10.42 -14.15 -4.86
N GLU A 74 10.16 -14.23 -6.14
CA GLU A 74 9.67 -13.11 -6.94
C GLU A 74 8.31 -13.46 -7.55
N THR A 75 7.30 -12.64 -7.27
CA THR A 75 5.96 -12.78 -7.84
C THR A 75 5.64 -11.53 -8.63
N THR A 76 5.17 -11.70 -9.85
CA THR A 76 4.60 -10.63 -10.67
C THR A 76 3.14 -10.95 -10.90
N ALA A 77 2.28 -9.99 -10.66
CA ALA A 77 0.84 -10.12 -10.84
C ALA A 77 0.25 -8.90 -11.54
N GLU A 78 -0.85 -9.12 -12.24
CA GLU A 78 -1.76 -8.10 -12.70
C GLU A 78 -2.95 -8.07 -11.75
N VAL A 79 -3.34 -6.89 -11.34
CA VAL A 79 -4.44 -6.64 -10.40
C VAL A 79 -5.46 -5.76 -11.11
N GLU A 80 -6.73 -6.10 -10.99
CA GLU A 80 -7.82 -5.32 -11.59
C GLU A 80 -9.10 -5.43 -10.75
N PRO A 81 -10.00 -4.44 -10.81
CA PRO A 81 -11.32 -4.56 -10.20
C PRO A 81 -12.13 -5.64 -10.91
N GLY A 82 -12.91 -6.40 -10.15
CA GLY A 82 -13.85 -7.38 -10.68
C GLY A 82 -14.94 -6.74 -11.54
N SER A 83 -15.50 -7.52 -12.46
CA SER A 83 -16.53 -7.03 -13.39
C SER A 83 -17.92 -6.87 -12.78
N LYS A 84 -18.12 -7.36 -11.55
CA LYS A 84 -19.40 -7.31 -10.84
C LYS A 84 -19.17 -6.98 -9.37
N PRO A 85 -20.01 -6.12 -8.77
CA PRO A 85 -19.94 -5.86 -7.35
C PRO A 85 -20.33 -7.12 -6.56
N ASP A 86 -19.79 -7.22 -5.36
CA ASP A 86 -20.17 -8.22 -4.38
C ASP A 86 -21.50 -7.86 -3.68
N LYS A 87 -21.83 -8.57 -2.59
CA LYS A 87 -23.06 -8.35 -1.83
C LYS A 87 -23.11 -7.01 -1.08
N THR A 88 -21.95 -6.38 -0.89
CA THR A 88 -21.82 -5.06 -0.25
C THR A 88 -21.87 -3.92 -1.26
N GLY A 89 -21.84 -4.24 -2.56
CA GLY A 89 -21.76 -3.26 -3.65
C GLY A 89 -20.33 -2.90 -4.03
N GLU A 90 -19.33 -3.50 -3.40
CA GLU A 90 -17.91 -3.30 -3.70
C GLU A 90 -17.42 -4.24 -4.79
N TYR A 91 -16.51 -3.76 -5.63
CA TYR A 91 -15.90 -4.58 -6.66
C TYR A 91 -14.74 -5.39 -6.06
N PRO A 92 -14.80 -6.73 -6.08
CA PRO A 92 -13.72 -7.55 -5.55
C PRO A 92 -12.45 -7.35 -6.38
N VAL A 93 -11.32 -7.44 -5.72
CA VAL A 93 -10.02 -7.41 -6.40
C VAL A 93 -9.79 -8.76 -7.09
N VAL A 94 -9.47 -8.70 -8.39
CA VAL A 94 -9.06 -9.85 -9.19
C VAL A 94 -7.55 -9.81 -9.38
N VAL A 95 -6.88 -10.86 -8.98
CA VAL A 95 -5.42 -11.00 -9.11
C VAL A 95 -5.12 -12.09 -10.11
N ARG A 96 -4.32 -11.77 -11.12
CA ARG A 96 -3.77 -12.73 -12.07
C ARG A 96 -2.26 -12.81 -11.93
N VAL A 97 -1.75 -13.89 -11.37
CA VAL A 97 -0.31 -14.11 -11.24
C VAL A 97 0.28 -14.40 -12.63
N LEU A 98 1.22 -13.58 -13.04
CA LEU A 98 1.95 -13.72 -14.31
C LEU A 98 3.21 -14.59 -14.15
N SER A 99 3.86 -14.50 -13.00
CA SER A 99 5.02 -15.34 -12.65
C SER A 99 5.17 -15.44 -11.13
N ASP A 100 5.60 -16.62 -10.64
CA ASP A 100 6.04 -16.85 -9.27
C ASP A 100 7.25 -17.77 -9.29
N THR A 101 8.44 -17.25 -8.99
CA THR A 101 9.71 -17.93 -9.20
C THR A 101 10.61 -17.85 -7.98
N ASP A 102 11.55 -18.80 -7.88
CA ASP A 102 12.65 -18.76 -6.94
C ASP A 102 13.80 -17.86 -7.45
N LYS A 103 14.91 -17.82 -6.69
CA LYS A 103 16.11 -17.05 -7.04
C LYS A 103 16.76 -17.43 -8.39
N ASN A 104 16.46 -18.62 -8.91
CA ASN A 104 16.99 -19.16 -10.15
C ASN A 104 16.00 -19.04 -11.31
N GLY A 105 14.82 -18.44 -11.07
CA GLY A 105 13.75 -18.31 -12.05
C GLY A 105 12.87 -19.55 -12.21
N ASN A 106 13.03 -20.58 -11.34
CA ASN A 106 12.17 -21.77 -11.42
C ASN A 106 10.80 -21.50 -10.79
N PRO A 107 9.71 -21.98 -11.40
CA PRO A 107 8.37 -21.89 -10.83
C PRO A 107 8.29 -22.52 -9.43
N LYS A 108 7.62 -21.85 -8.50
CA LYS A 108 7.57 -22.26 -7.08
C LYS A 108 6.23 -22.81 -6.64
N ARG A 109 5.14 -22.38 -7.25
CA ARG A 109 3.77 -22.74 -6.86
C ARG A 109 2.88 -22.94 -8.07
N THR A 110 1.73 -23.55 -7.82
CA THR A 110 0.60 -23.45 -8.73
C THR A 110 0.08 -22.00 -8.75
N VAL A 111 -0.60 -21.62 -9.82
CA VAL A 111 -1.19 -20.27 -9.97
C VAL A 111 -2.13 -19.97 -8.79
N ASP A 112 -3.02 -20.89 -8.44
CA ASP A 112 -4.00 -20.74 -7.36
C ASP A 112 -3.35 -20.51 -6.00
N GLU A 113 -2.24 -21.19 -5.69
CA GLU A 113 -1.51 -20.99 -4.43
C GLU A 113 -0.81 -19.64 -4.38
N SER A 114 -0.30 -19.20 -5.54
CA SER A 114 0.35 -17.90 -5.67
C SER A 114 -0.65 -16.75 -5.50
N GLU A 115 -1.83 -16.84 -6.11
CA GLU A 115 -2.91 -15.87 -5.99
C GLU A 115 -3.40 -15.72 -4.55
N LYS A 116 -3.68 -16.82 -3.86
CA LYS A 116 -4.10 -16.81 -2.44
C LYS A 116 -3.06 -16.14 -1.54
N THR A 117 -1.77 -16.43 -1.76
CA THR A 117 -0.69 -15.83 -0.96
C THR A 117 -0.56 -14.34 -1.24
N PHE A 118 -0.70 -13.94 -2.49
CA PHE A 118 -0.63 -12.56 -2.91
C PHE A 118 -1.74 -11.72 -2.26
N LEU A 119 -2.98 -12.21 -2.28
CA LEU A 119 -4.13 -11.55 -1.63
C LEU A 119 -3.94 -11.40 -0.12
N SER A 120 -3.41 -12.42 0.56
CA SER A 120 -3.17 -12.34 2.01
C SER A 120 -2.10 -11.32 2.40
N PHE A 121 -1.09 -11.11 1.56
CA PHE A 121 -0.07 -10.08 1.78
C PHE A 121 -0.61 -8.69 1.45
N GLY A 122 -1.54 -8.59 0.49
CA GLY A 122 -2.15 -7.35 0.02
C GLY A 122 -2.75 -6.51 1.14
N GLY A 123 -3.55 -7.09 2.02
CA GLY A 123 -4.20 -6.35 3.11
C GLY A 123 -3.22 -5.70 4.10
N VAL A 124 -2.07 -6.33 4.36
CA VAL A 124 -1.00 -5.73 5.17
C VAL A 124 -0.33 -4.58 4.42
N MET A 125 -0.11 -4.74 3.11
CA MET A 125 0.48 -3.69 2.28
C MET A 125 -0.47 -2.50 2.09
N ASP A 126 -1.76 -2.73 1.94
CA ASP A 126 -2.75 -1.65 1.83
C ASP A 126 -2.80 -0.80 3.11
N LEU A 127 -2.67 -1.43 4.30
CA LEU A 127 -2.53 -0.71 5.55
C LEU A 127 -1.27 0.18 5.58
N ALA A 128 -0.16 -0.31 5.04
CA ALA A 128 1.09 0.42 4.97
C ALA A 128 1.06 1.52 3.89
N PHE A 129 0.41 1.27 2.75
CA PHE A 129 0.31 2.23 1.65
C PHE A 129 -0.66 3.37 1.93
N PHE A 130 -1.75 3.12 2.64
CA PHE A 130 -2.79 4.11 2.90
C PHE A 130 -3.11 4.23 4.40
N PRO A 131 -2.12 4.61 5.24
CA PRO A 131 -2.35 4.72 6.68
C PRO A 131 -3.19 5.94 7.06
N LEU A 132 -3.21 6.99 6.23
CA LEU A 132 -3.83 8.28 6.54
C LEU A 132 -5.21 8.46 5.89
N LEU A 133 -5.97 7.39 5.69
CA LEU A 133 -7.33 7.50 5.14
C LEU A 133 -8.24 8.32 6.09
N PRO A 134 -9.22 9.08 5.57
CA PRO A 134 -10.10 9.94 6.36
C PRO A 134 -10.74 9.23 7.56
N GLU A 135 -11.20 8.00 7.37
CA GLU A 135 -11.83 7.19 8.41
C GLU A 135 -10.85 6.69 9.49
N LYS A 136 -9.53 6.82 9.26
CA LYS A 136 -8.49 6.41 10.21
C LYS A 136 -7.88 7.58 10.98
N ILE A 137 -8.01 8.81 10.49
CA ILE A 137 -7.36 9.99 11.05
C ILE A 137 -7.70 10.21 12.54
N GLU A 138 -8.93 9.96 12.94
CA GLU A 138 -9.37 10.15 14.32
C GLU A 138 -8.67 9.22 15.33
N TYR A 139 -8.12 8.10 14.86
CA TYR A 139 -7.44 7.10 15.70
C TYR A 139 -5.94 7.40 15.90
N TYR A 140 -5.43 8.50 15.34
CA TYR A 140 -4.02 8.85 15.42
C TYR A 140 -3.76 10.11 16.26
N ASP A 141 -2.59 10.10 16.91
CA ASP A 141 -1.91 11.31 17.37
C ASP A 141 -0.88 11.72 16.33
N PHE A 142 -0.82 13.02 16.00
CA PHE A 142 0.13 13.60 15.06
C PHE A 142 1.06 14.59 15.75
N LYS A 143 2.36 14.51 15.40
CA LYS A 143 3.38 15.47 15.84
C LYS A 143 4.25 15.84 14.65
N GLU A 144 4.50 17.14 14.45
CA GLU A 144 5.49 17.58 13.47
C GLU A 144 6.85 16.98 13.83
N ALA A 145 7.51 16.37 12.85
CA ALA A 145 8.82 15.75 12.99
C ALA A 145 9.90 16.65 12.37
N PRO A 146 11.15 16.57 12.84
CA PRO A 146 12.25 17.30 12.23
C PRO A 146 12.37 16.97 10.75
N ALA A 147 12.48 18.01 9.91
CA ALA A 147 12.73 17.85 8.49
C ALA A 147 14.21 17.50 8.26
N GLU A 148 14.49 16.60 7.32
CA GLU A 148 15.85 16.26 6.92
C GLU A 148 16.45 17.38 6.04
N ARG A 149 15.60 18.10 5.31
CA ARG A 149 15.98 19.21 4.44
C ARG A 149 15.06 20.43 4.63
N LYS A 150 15.59 21.59 4.32
CA LYS A 150 14.81 22.84 4.38
C LYS A 150 13.63 22.80 3.41
N GLY A 151 12.44 23.07 3.91
CA GLY A 151 11.20 23.12 3.12
C GLY A 151 10.39 21.83 3.12
N GLU A 152 10.92 20.73 3.62
CA GLU A 152 10.16 19.50 3.82
C GLU A 152 9.21 19.61 5.01
N LYS A 153 8.09 18.88 4.94
CA LYS A 153 7.11 18.77 6.02
C LYS A 153 6.92 17.31 6.40
N TRP A 154 7.39 16.98 7.59
CA TRP A 154 7.35 15.65 8.15
C TRP A 154 6.43 15.60 9.36
N TYR A 155 5.61 14.54 9.45
CA TYR A 155 4.76 14.28 10.61
C TYR A 155 4.94 12.85 11.09
N ARG A 156 5.17 12.69 12.39
CA ARG A 156 5.01 11.39 13.04
C ARG A 156 3.53 11.15 13.29
N PHE A 157 3.07 9.95 12.99
CA PHE A 157 1.74 9.46 13.32
C PHE A 157 1.86 8.21 14.17
N SER A 158 1.04 8.14 15.23
CA SER A 158 1.03 7.01 16.16
C SER A 158 -0.41 6.72 16.56
N PRO A 159 -0.83 5.45 16.62
CA PRO A 159 -2.15 5.10 17.11
C PRO A 159 -2.39 5.62 18.52
N LYS A 160 -3.57 6.13 18.80
CA LYS A 160 -4.02 6.46 20.17
C LYS A 160 -4.14 5.16 20.98
N SER A 161 -3.96 5.27 22.28
CA SER A 161 -3.95 4.10 23.18
C SER A 161 -5.28 3.34 23.25
N ASP A 162 -6.38 3.99 22.95
CA ASP A 162 -7.74 3.44 22.92
C ASP A 162 -8.16 2.92 21.52
N ALA A 163 -7.36 3.13 20.49
CA ALA A 163 -7.63 2.72 19.13
C ALA A 163 -7.35 1.22 18.89
N THR A 164 -8.05 0.33 19.62
CA THR A 164 -7.81 -1.12 19.61
C THR A 164 -8.67 -1.90 18.60
N GLN A 165 -9.67 -1.24 17.98
CA GLN A 165 -10.65 -1.89 17.13
C GLN A 165 -10.35 -1.80 15.62
N VAL A 166 -9.37 -1.01 15.25
CA VAL A 166 -9.04 -0.72 13.84
C VAL A 166 -7.58 -1.11 13.57
N PRO A 167 -7.27 -1.76 12.44
CA PRO A 167 -5.89 -2.01 12.04
C PRO A 167 -5.23 -0.68 11.67
N LEU A 168 -4.08 -0.38 12.28
CA LEU A 168 -3.38 0.89 12.14
C LEU A 168 -1.89 0.67 11.92
N ALA A 169 -1.23 1.65 11.31
CA ALA A 169 0.22 1.72 11.19
C ALA A 169 0.77 2.84 12.08
N SER A 170 2.04 2.79 12.45
CA SER A 170 2.77 3.90 13.01
C SER A 170 3.98 4.26 12.15
N GLY A 171 4.42 5.52 12.21
CA GLY A 171 5.56 5.91 11.39
C GLY A 171 5.73 7.42 11.24
N ILE A 172 6.40 7.77 10.17
CA ILE A 172 6.63 9.17 9.77
C ILE A 172 6.22 9.33 8.30
N VAL A 173 5.52 10.41 8.00
CA VAL A 173 5.11 10.78 6.64
C VAL A 173 5.75 12.09 6.22
N GLU A 174 6.28 12.12 5.02
CA GLU A 174 6.70 13.32 4.31
C GLU A 174 5.57 13.79 3.40
N LEU A 175 5.23 15.07 3.52
CA LEU A 175 4.17 15.71 2.77
C LEU A 175 4.71 16.86 1.94
N ASP A 176 4.19 16.99 0.74
CA ASP A 176 4.33 18.22 -0.03
C ASP A 176 3.65 19.38 0.74
N PRO A 177 4.38 20.45 1.08
CA PRO A 177 3.87 21.51 1.96
C PRO A 177 2.71 22.31 1.35
N ASP A 178 2.62 22.37 0.04
CA ASP A 178 1.61 23.18 -0.66
C ASP A 178 0.35 22.37 -0.94
N THR A 179 0.52 21.15 -1.42
CA THR A 179 -0.59 20.29 -1.88
C THR A 179 -1.07 19.31 -0.81
N GLY A 180 -0.22 18.93 0.15
CA GLY A 180 -0.49 17.86 1.11
C GLY A 180 -0.40 16.45 0.48
N GLU A 181 0.16 16.34 -0.73
CA GLU A 181 0.42 15.02 -1.32
C GLU A 181 1.48 14.27 -0.53
N VAL A 182 1.27 12.97 -0.38
CA VAL A 182 2.25 12.10 0.29
C VAL A 182 3.42 11.85 -0.65
N LEU A 183 4.64 12.10 -0.17
CA LEU A 183 5.88 11.86 -0.92
C LEU A 183 6.52 10.55 -0.49
N THR A 184 6.66 10.34 0.80
CA THR A 184 7.27 9.14 1.39
C THR A 184 6.59 8.82 2.72
N ILE A 185 6.41 7.53 2.99
CA ILE A 185 6.02 7.04 4.32
C ILE A 185 7.09 6.08 4.83
N LYS A 186 7.54 6.28 6.06
CA LYS A 186 8.41 5.35 6.79
C LYS A 186 7.58 4.70 7.89
N ILE A 187 7.17 3.45 7.70
CA ILE A 187 6.43 2.65 8.68
C ILE A 187 7.42 2.06 9.67
N ASP A 188 7.16 2.20 10.96
CA ASP A 188 7.95 1.61 12.06
C ASP A 188 7.15 0.58 12.88
N GLY A 189 5.85 0.45 12.64
CA GLY A 189 5.01 -0.55 13.29
C GLY A 189 3.64 -0.72 12.64
N LEU A 190 3.08 -1.92 12.85
CA LEU A 190 1.69 -2.24 12.52
C LEU A 190 0.96 -2.71 13.78
N HIS A 191 -0.28 -2.31 13.94
CA HIS A 191 -1.07 -2.51 15.14
C HIS A 191 -2.41 -3.14 14.83
N ASN A 192 -2.95 -3.95 15.74
CA ASN A 192 -4.27 -4.57 15.65
C ASN A 192 -4.45 -5.42 14.37
N LEU A 193 -3.40 -6.12 13.97
CA LEU A 193 -3.37 -6.90 12.73
C LEU A 193 -4.38 -8.07 12.74
N ASP A 194 -4.85 -8.48 13.91
CA ASP A 194 -5.95 -9.46 14.08
C ASP A 194 -7.27 -8.98 13.46
N LYS A 195 -7.40 -7.68 13.20
CA LYS A 195 -8.57 -7.08 12.54
C LYS A 195 -8.49 -7.14 11.01
N ILE A 196 -7.33 -7.46 10.44
CA ILE A 196 -7.19 -7.69 9.00
C ILE A 196 -7.59 -9.13 8.68
N ASP A 197 -6.82 -10.10 9.21
CA ASP A 197 -7.12 -11.51 9.09
C ASP A 197 -6.44 -12.34 10.20
N LYS A 198 -6.82 -13.63 10.28
CA LYS A 198 -6.29 -14.55 11.31
C LYS A 198 -4.79 -14.84 11.21
N LEU A 199 -4.14 -14.54 10.10
CA LEU A 199 -2.71 -14.74 9.90
C LEU A 199 -1.91 -13.46 10.07
N ALA A 200 -2.51 -12.31 9.77
CA ALA A 200 -1.83 -11.01 9.85
C ALA A 200 -1.26 -10.73 11.25
N HIS A 201 -1.98 -11.12 12.33
CA HIS A 201 -1.49 -10.97 13.71
C HIS A 201 -0.19 -11.74 14.02
N LYS A 202 0.21 -12.68 13.16
CA LYS A 202 1.47 -13.42 13.30
C LYS A 202 2.67 -12.69 12.70
N VAL A 203 2.47 -11.52 12.10
CA VAL A 203 3.55 -10.59 11.75
C VAL A 203 3.96 -9.87 13.04
N ARG A 204 5.16 -10.14 13.56
CA ARG A 204 5.66 -9.65 14.86
C ARG A 204 6.33 -8.29 14.76
N SER A 205 6.97 -8.02 13.65
CA SER A 205 7.51 -6.71 13.34
C SER A 205 7.37 -6.43 11.85
N PHE A 206 7.24 -5.17 11.51
CA PHE A 206 7.18 -4.71 10.14
C PHE A 206 7.72 -3.29 10.08
N GLN A 207 8.70 -3.08 9.22
CA GLN A 207 9.25 -1.77 8.92
C GLN A 207 9.32 -1.63 7.41
N ALA A 208 8.96 -0.47 6.90
CA ALA A 208 8.97 -0.21 5.47
C ALA A 208 9.21 1.27 5.16
N THR A 209 9.84 1.53 4.04
CA THR A 209 9.82 2.83 3.37
C THR A 209 9.01 2.69 2.10
N ILE A 210 8.08 3.60 1.88
CA ILE A 210 7.15 3.61 0.75
C ILE A 210 7.31 4.95 0.04
N ASP A 211 7.67 4.90 -1.23
CA ASP A 211 7.81 6.07 -2.08
C ASP A 211 6.60 6.22 -2.99
N TYR A 212 6.12 7.45 -3.11
CA TYR A 212 4.98 7.81 -3.94
C TYR A 212 5.46 8.60 -5.14
N SER A 213 5.08 8.16 -6.33
CA SER A 213 5.38 8.87 -7.57
C SER A 213 4.13 9.53 -8.13
N GLN A 214 4.36 10.62 -8.84
CA GLN A 214 3.30 11.33 -9.52
C GLN A 214 2.63 10.42 -10.56
N PHE A 215 1.33 10.37 -10.49
CA PHE A 215 0.42 9.80 -11.47
C PHE A 215 -0.26 10.96 -12.24
N GLU A 216 -1.33 10.75 -12.93
CA GLU A 216 -2.02 11.80 -13.70
C GLU A 216 -2.36 13.03 -12.83
N GLY A 217 -2.05 14.21 -13.34
CA GLY A 217 -2.24 15.48 -12.62
C GLY A 217 -1.32 15.62 -11.41
N ALA A 218 -1.86 16.01 -10.26
CA ALA A 218 -1.13 16.15 -9.00
C ALA A 218 -1.21 14.88 -8.11
N LEU A 219 -1.97 13.86 -8.52
CA LEU A 219 -2.18 12.65 -7.72
C LEU A 219 -0.89 11.83 -7.61
N ARG A 220 -0.61 11.32 -6.42
CA ARG A 220 0.53 10.44 -6.18
C ARG A 220 0.09 9.03 -5.78
N MET A 221 0.75 8.03 -6.34
CA MET A 221 0.48 6.62 -6.11
C MET A 221 1.69 5.95 -5.45
N PRO A 222 1.51 4.97 -4.56
CA PRO A 222 2.60 4.18 -4.04
C PRO A 222 3.23 3.39 -5.21
N THR A 223 4.54 3.55 -5.42
CA THR A 223 5.22 2.91 -6.55
C THR A 223 6.32 1.97 -6.14
N LEU A 224 6.94 2.23 -5.00
CA LEU A 224 8.01 1.41 -4.46
C LEU A 224 7.81 1.28 -2.95
N ALA A 225 7.93 0.05 -2.45
CA ALA A 225 8.11 -0.17 -1.02
C ALA A 225 9.27 -1.14 -0.79
N ALA A 226 10.06 -0.89 0.22
CA ALA A 226 11.10 -1.80 0.67
C ALA A 226 11.11 -1.83 2.20
N GLY A 227 11.31 -3.03 2.75
CA GLY A 227 11.26 -3.18 4.19
C GLY A 227 11.68 -4.55 4.67
N ASN A 228 11.53 -4.75 5.97
CA ASN A 228 11.84 -6.00 6.64
C ASN A 228 10.84 -6.24 7.78
N GLY A 229 10.88 -7.44 8.32
CA GLY A 229 10.05 -7.81 9.45
C GLY A 229 10.36 -9.20 9.98
N ILE A 230 9.56 -9.60 10.96
CA ILE A 230 9.58 -10.94 11.55
C ILE A 230 8.17 -11.51 11.43
N SER A 231 8.07 -12.74 10.94
CA SER A 231 6.82 -13.44 10.76
C SER A 231 6.82 -14.78 11.49
N GLU A 232 5.67 -15.12 12.08
CA GLU A 232 5.36 -16.44 12.62
C GLU A 232 4.25 -17.13 11.80
N VAL A 233 3.94 -16.60 10.64
CA VAL A 233 2.97 -17.21 9.71
C VAL A 233 3.46 -18.60 9.31
N PRO A 234 2.65 -19.68 9.43
CA PRO A 234 3.04 -21.02 9.01
C PRO A 234 3.54 -21.01 7.56
N LYS A 235 4.63 -21.76 7.31
CA LYS A 235 5.38 -21.81 6.03
C LYS A 235 6.11 -20.50 5.66
N PHE A 236 5.98 -19.43 6.46
CA PHE A 236 6.69 -18.17 6.26
C PHE A 236 7.24 -17.63 7.59
N THR A 237 7.75 -18.49 8.44
CA THR A 237 8.29 -18.13 9.77
C THR A 237 9.74 -17.65 9.65
N GLY A 238 10.08 -16.58 10.37
CA GLY A 238 11.44 -16.04 10.50
C GLY A 238 11.57 -14.61 10.03
N ASN A 239 12.83 -14.16 9.93
CA ASN A 239 13.12 -12.84 9.42
C ASN A 239 12.89 -12.79 7.90
N PHE A 240 12.34 -11.71 7.43
CA PHE A 240 12.16 -11.46 6.01
C PHE A 240 12.49 -10.01 5.66
N ARG A 241 12.86 -9.81 4.42
CA ARG A 241 12.88 -8.50 3.76
C ARG A 241 12.11 -8.59 2.46
N PHE A 242 11.56 -7.47 2.05
CA PHE A 242 10.78 -7.41 0.82
C PHE A 242 11.09 -6.16 0.03
N ARG A 243 10.84 -6.27 -1.26
CA ARG A 243 10.77 -5.16 -2.19
C ARG A 243 9.50 -5.30 -3.00
N PHE A 244 8.73 -4.27 -3.02
CA PHE A 244 7.46 -4.18 -3.72
C PHE A 244 7.54 -3.06 -4.75
N GLN A 245 7.04 -3.30 -5.94
CA GLN A 245 6.92 -2.32 -7.00
C GLN A 245 5.51 -2.39 -7.56
N GLU A 246 4.88 -1.23 -7.72
CA GLU A 246 3.56 -1.09 -8.30
C GLU A 246 3.60 -0.04 -9.41
N GLY A 247 2.85 -0.26 -10.49
CA GLY A 247 2.84 0.67 -11.61
C GLY A 247 2.03 0.18 -12.79
N LYS A 248 2.16 0.89 -13.90
CA LYS A 248 1.39 0.63 -15.13
C LYS A 248 -0.12 0.74 -14.92
N TYR A 249 -0.51 1.72 -14.13
CA TYR A 249 -1.92 1.97 -13.86
C TYR A 249 -2.67 2.33 -15.14
N VAL A 250 -3.79 1.68 -15.34
CA VAL A 250 -4.74 1.97 -16.43
C VAL A 250 -6.13 2.03 -15.81
N LEU A 251 -6.72 3.22 -15.79
CA LEU A 251 -8.08 3.39 -15.28
C LEU A 251 -9.04 2.51 -16.09
N VAL A 252 -9.76 1.65 -15.43
CA VAL A 252 -10.78 0.79 -16.06
C VAL A 252 -12.07 1.59 -16.11
N SER A 253 -12.32 2.24 -17.25
CA SER A 253 -13.49 3.11 -17.48
C SER A 253 -14.80 2.32 -17.58
N LYS A 254 -15.20 1.64 -16.53
CA LYS A 254 -16.52 1.01 -16.41
C LYS A 254 -16.96 0.91 -14.96
N ILE A 255 -17.00 2.05 -14.29
CA ILE A 255 -17.80 2.15 -13.10
C ILE A 255 -18.74 3.33 -13.35
N GLN A 256 -19.88 3.00 -13.97
CA GLN A 256 -21.06 3.85 -13.98
C GLN A 256 -21.90 3.52 -12.78
#